data_c412290088545a46b44405795b070d5e
#
_entry.id   c412290088545a46b44405795b070d5e
#
_cell.length_a   1.000
_cell.length_b   1.000
_cell.length_c   1.000
_cell.angle_alpha   90.00
_cell.angle_beta   90.00
_cell.angle_gamma   90.00
#
_symmetry.space_group_name_H-M   'P 1'
#
loop_
_entity.id
_entity.type
_entity.pdbx_description
1 polymer ?
#
loop_
_entity_poly.entity_id
_entity_poly.type
_entity_poly.pdbx_seq_one_letter_code
_entity_poly.pdbx_strand_id
1 'polypeptide(L)'
;MNNKFLSKIFIVSLLISSIISCKSNNKSETTSTKLVATEIKTLFDNQKEPKTSIEDSSLLTTPNETIAAYKDANYEPLWIKDEGLTNNGQTLINFIRNVRSYGLIPEAYNLQKITSQYNKLQLDSLWENERKNPKNWARIDILLTDAFLSITRNLDRGYIPLDSLSKDATYSAAKYKEALINTGKTDNLLQILESFEPKSKSYQDLKKLLPNFLSAADFSKKYTFIDYPITNKNKFVAQIIKRSKEENLLPNDVTNLDSIELSNLVKKIQEKKNLEIDGKYGRQLILALNNTDSEKFLKIVINMDRLRRNREEYPNRYLWVNLPSFYLQVFENGETKIESKVIIGKPNTRTPLITSKINQITTYPTWTIPTSIISKEILPNIKKNNNYLNRKGYSIFDASGQKVNPDSVNWSSYEKGIPFKVVQPGGDANSLGIMKFNFPNKYSVYLHDTNQRSLFNNSFRSLSHGCVRVQNWDSLYQYIILSDKRANDDDIASNGVLVDSVKTWLNAKKRRTVSIVNELPIYIRYYTAASKNGKIEFYEDVYGEDNKIRNLIMKSINPIATLN
;
A
#
# COMPACT_ATOMS: atom_id res chain seq x y z
N MET A 1 -65.01 -13.67 34.61
CA MET A 1 -65.11 -13.00 35.92
C MET A 1 -64.45 -11.65 35.73
N ASN A 2 -65.20 -10.55 35.44
CA ASN A 2 -65.71 -9.52 36.36
C ASN A 2 -64.59 -8.84 37.14
N ASN A 3 -64.31 -7.54 37.14
CA ASN A 3 -65.11 -6.28 37.16
C ASN A 3 -64.13 -5.11 36.92
N LYS A 4 -64.38 -4.09 36.11
CA LYS A 4 -65.10 -2.85 36.30
C LYS A 4 -64.82 -2.12 37.67
N PHE A 5 -64.32 -0.86 37.59
CA PHE A 5 -64.75 0.34 38.32
C PHE A 5 -63.91 1.53 37.87
N LEU A 6 -64.45 2.47 37.11
CA LEU A 6 -65.17 3.72 37.40
C LEU A 6 -64.30 4.89 37.94
N SER A 7 -64.13 5.83 37.04
CA SER A 7 -64.28 7.30 37.03
C SER A 7 -64.27 8.03 38.38
N LYS A 8 -63.52 9.17 38.43
CA LYS A 8 -63.98 10.43 39.00
C LYS A 8 -63.34 11.64 38.31
N ILE A 9 -64.18 12.40 37.69
CA ILE A 9 -64.03 13.77 37.19
C ILE A 9 -63.94 14.69 38.43
N PHE A 10 -62.96 15.63 38.40
CA PHE A 10 -63.02 16.83 39.23
C PHE A 10 -62.78 18.04 38.36
N ILE A 11 -63.84 18.80 38.18
CA ILE A 11 -63.89 20.18 37.63
C ILE A 11 -63.56 21.10 38.78
N VAL A 12 -62.53 21.96 38.62
CA VAL A 12 -62.41 23.18 39.44
C VAL A 12 -62.06 24.36 38.52
N SER A 13 -62.92 25.32 38.64
CA SER A 13 -63.12 26.56 37.95
C SER A 13 -61.94 27.53 37.90
N LEU A 14 -61.96 28.26 36.78
CA LEU A 14 -61.37 29.55 36.45
C LEU A 14 -61.08 30.50 37.63
N LEU A 15 -59.86 31.01 37.65
CA LEU A 15 -59.55 32.36 38.09
C LEU A 15 -58.56 32.98 37.08
N ILE A 16 -59.09 33.92 36.31
CA ILE A 16 -58.37 34.81 35.44
C ILE A 16 -57.63 35.84 36.26
N SER A 17 -56.30 35.72 36.32
CA SER A 17 -55.45 36.84 36.71
C SER A 17 -54.57 37.17 35.52
N SER A 18 -54.89 38.26 34.85
CA SER A 18 -54.13 38.92 33.81
C SER A 18 -52.78 39.40 34.37
N ILE A 19 -51.73 38.56 34.15
CA ILE A 19 -50.35 39.02 34.27
C ILE A 19 -49.91 39.45 32.88
N ILE A 20 -49.81 40.79 32.70
CA ILE A 20 -49.11 41.36 31.55
C ILE A 20 -47.66 41.01 31.68
N SER A 21 -47.29 39.89 31.03
CA SER A 21 -45.88 39.51 30.81
C SER A 21 -45.37 40.32 29.64
N CYS A 22 -44.54 41.31 29.89
CA CYS A 22 -43.65 41.87 28.89
C CYS A 22 -42.84 40.75 28.27
N LYS A 23 -43.26 40.27 27.10
CA LYS A 23 -42.37 39.51 26.22
C LYS A 23 -41.24 40.42 25.79
N SER A 24 -40.10 40.36 26.46
CA SER A 24 -38.85 40.77 25.84
C SER A 24 -38.63 39.86 24.64
N ASN A 25 -38.85 40.39 23.46
CA ASN A 25 -38.41 39.78 22.22
C ASN A 25 -36.87 39.82 22.18
N ASN A 26 -36.21 39.02 22.99
CA ASN A 26 -34.84 38.61 22.70
C ASN A 26 -34.93 37.58 21.57
N LYS A 27 -35.09 38.05 20.31
CA LYS A 27 -34.58 37.31 19.16
C LYS A 27 -33.09 37.17 19.45
N SER A 28 -32.65 35.97 19.81
CA SER A 28 -31.23 35.66 19.77
C SER A 28 -30.74 36.03 18.36
N GLU A 29 -29.83 36.99 18.27
CA GLU A 29 -29.22 37.34 17.00
C GLU A 29 -28.48 36.12 16.52
N THR A 30 -29.06 35.44 15.53
CA THR A 30 -28.40 34.28 14.87
C THR A 30 -27.25 34.80 14.02
N THR A 31 -26.12 34.08 14.04
CA THR A 31 -24.97 34.45 13.23
C THR A 31 -25.34 34.32 11.75
N SER A 32 -25.41 35.44 11.05
CA SER A 32 -25.80 35.47 9.64
C SER A 32 -24.73 34.76 8.78
N THR A 33 -25.15 33.93 7.83
CA THR A 33 -24.29 33.34 6.77
C THR A 33 -23.41 34.41 6.11
N LYS A 34 -23.91 35.64 5.93
CA LYS A 34 -23.14 36.79 5.40
C LYS A 34 -21.95 37.20 6.28
N LEU A 35 -22.09 37.11 7.61
CA LEU A 35 -20.98 37.41 8.52
C LEU A 35 -19.91 36.32 8.44
N VAL A 36 -20.31 35.06 8.31
CA VAL A 36 -19.38 33.94 8.09
C VAL A 36 -18.62 34.13 6.77
N ALA A 37 -19.30 34.49 5.69
CA ALA A 37 -18.68 34.79 4.39
C ALA A 37 -17.64 35.92 4.49
N THR A 38 -17.96 37.00 5.22
CA THR A 38 -17.03 38.09 5.47
C THR A 38 -15.78 37.64 6.22
N GLU A 39 -15.95 36.79 7.25
CA GLU A 39 -14.81 36.23 8.00
C GLU A 39 -13.96 35.30 7.18
N ILE A 40 -14.56 34.42 6.33
CA ILE A 40 -13.82 33.56 5.39
C ILE A 40 -12.93 34.44 4.50
N LYS A 41 -13.48 35.50 3.92
CA LYS A 41 -12.72 36.43 3.07
C LYS A 41 -11.57 37.07 3.85
N THR A 42 -11.85 37.59 5.05
CA THR A 42 -10.86 38.23 5.92
C THR A 42 -9.72 37.27 6.30
N LEU A 43 -10.04 36.02 6.62
CA LEU A 43 -9.05 35.00 6.94
C LEU A 43 -8.10 34.71 5.77
N PHE A 44 -8.58 34.79 4.52
CA PHE A 44 -7.72 34.63 3.35
C PHE A 44 -6.98 35.89 2.93
N ASP A 45 -7.59 37.09 3.07
CA ASP A 45 -6.96 38.34 2.68
C ASP A 45 -5.83 38.77 3.64
N ASN A 46 -5.93 38.43 4.92
CA ASN A 46 -4.94 38.78 5.96
C ASN A 46 -3.70 37.88 5.99
N GLN A 47 -3.63 36.84 5.16
CA GLN A 47 -2.49 35.91 5.18
C GLN A 47 -1.33 36.38 4.30
N LYS A 48 -0.12 36.34 4.89
CA LYS A 48 1.13 36.49 4.14
C LYS A 48 1.43 35.20 3.36
N GLU A 49 2.06 35.32 2.20
CA GLU A 49 2.54 34.16 1.44
C GLU A 49 3.63 33.38 2.24
N PRO A 50 3.64 32.03 2.18
CA PRO A 50 2.66 31.14 1.56
C PRO A 50 1.41 30.93 2.45
N LYS A 51 0.23 31.00 1.85
CA LYS A 51 -1.08 30.83 2.52
C LYS A 51 -1.34 29.37 2.91
N THR A 52 -0.53 28.81 3.82
CA THR A 52 -0.59 27.40 4.21
C THR A 52 -1.30 27.16 5.54
N SER A 53 -1.57 28.20 6.32
CA SER A 53 -2.24 28.08 7.62
C SER A 53 -3.33 29.13 7.81
N ILE A 54 -4.28 28.85 8.68
CA ILE A 54 -5.19 29.82 9.26
C ILE A 54 -4.69 30.23 10.65
N GLU A 55 -5.12 31.41 11.17
CA GLU A 55 -4.53 32.11 12.32
C GLU A 55 -4.15 31.25 13.56
N ASP A 56 -4.77 30.11 13.76
CA ASP A 56 -4.52 29.21 14.90
C ASP A 56 -3.45 28.15 14.65
N SER A 57 -2.54 28.39 13.69
CA SER A 57 -1.53 27.40 13.22
C SER A 57 -2.12 26.10 12.62
N SER A 58 -3.40 26.07 12.28
CA SER A 58 -3.98 24.97 11.52
C SER A 58 -3.43 24.99 10.10
N LEU A 59 -2.66 23.94 9.73
CA LEU A 59 -2.11 23.82 8.39
C LEU A 59 -3.18 23.24 7.44
N LEU A 60 -3.37 23.91 6.31
CA LEU A 60 -4.16 23.38 5.21
C LEU A 60 -3.32 22.39 4.40
N THR A 61 -3.93 21.30 4.01
CA THR A 61 -3.30 20.25 3.17
C THR A 61 -3.40 20.61 1.69
N THR A 62 -4.45 21.36 1.32
CA THR A 62 -4.75 21.79 -0.05
C THR A 62 -5.03 23.32 -0.10
N PRO A 63 -4.07 24.18 0.34
CA PRO A 63 -4.34 25.60 0.53
C PRO A 63 -4.77 26.32 -0.76
N ASN A 64 -4.09 26.07 -1.88
CA ASN A 64 -4.38 26.73 -3.15
C ASN A 64 -5.78 26.36 -3.68
N GLU A 65 -6.11 25.06 -3.61
CA GLU A 65 -7.41 24.53 -4.04
C GLU A 65 -8.54 25.03 -3.13
N THR A 66 -8.29 25.08 -1.82
CA THR A 66 -9.25 25.60 -0.83
C THR A 66 -9.53 27.09 -1.07
N ILE A 67 -8.51 27.93 -1.25
CA ILE A 67 -8.67 29.34 -1.56
C ILE A 67 -9.41 29.53 -2.89
N ALA A 68 -9.05 28.76 -3.93
CA ALA A 68 -9.71 28.83 -5.22
C ALA A 68 -11.20 28.46 -5.13
N ALA A 69 -11.55 27.43 -4.34
CA ALA A 69 -12.95 27.04 -4.12
C ALA A 69 -13.78 28.17 -3.52
N TYR A 70 -13.27 28.88 -2.51
CA TYR A 70 -13.98 30.01 -1.92
C TYR A 70 -14.03 31.23 -2.82
N LYS A 71 -13.00 31.53 -3.60
CA LYS A 71 -13.05 32.59 -4.61
C LYS A 71 -14.18 32.36 -5.62
N ASP A 72 -14.33 31.13 -6.09
CA ASP A 72 -15.39 30.73 -7.03
C ASP A 72 -16.79 30.78 -6.39
N ALA A 73 -16.86 30.48 -5.10
CA ALA A 73 -18.12 30.60 -4.30
C ALA A 73 -18.40 32.02 -3.80
N ASN A 74 -17.66 33.05 -4.25
CA ASN A 74 -17.74 34.43 -3.71
C ASN A 74 -17.63 34.48 -2.17
N TYR A 75 -16.79 33.58 -1.62
CA TYR A 75 -16.56 33.39 -0.18
C TYR A 75 -17.78 32.92 0.63
N GLU A 76 -18.88 32.52 -0.02
CA GLU A 76 -20.03 31.92 0.69
C GLU A 76 -19.59 30.60 1.37
N PRO A 77 -20.08 30.35 2.61
CA PRO A 77 -19.78 29.13 3.31
C PRO A 77 -20.40 27.93 2.58
N LEU A 78 -19.64 26.80 2.56
CA LEU A 78 -20.00 25.61 1.80
C LEU A 78 -20.67 24.52 2.65
N TRP A 79 -20.38 24.51 3.94
CA TRP A 79 -20.81 23.49 4.90
C TRP A 79 -21.66 24.02 6.04
N ILE A 80 -21.77 25.35 6.16
CA ILE A 80 -22.45 26.05 7.27
C ILE A 80 -23.66 26.79 6.72
N LYS A 81 -24.77 26.72 7.47
CA LYS A 81 -25.97 27.48 7.25
C LYS A 81 -26.64 27.81 8.59
N ASP A 82 -26.96 29.05 8.85
CA ASP A 82 -27.75 29.53 10.02
C ASP A 82 -27.29 28.91 11.36
N GLU A 83 -26.06 29.14 11.80
CA GLU A 83 -25.47 28.62 13.05
C GLU A 83 -25.43 27.07 13.12
N GLY A 84 -25.41 26.40 12.01
CA GLY A 84 -25.36 24.92 11.96
C GLY A 84 -24.62 24.38 10.75
N LEU A 85 -24.33 23.11 10.80
CA LEU A 85 -23.83 22.38 9.64
C LEU A 85 -24.98 22.03 8.69
N THR A 86 -24.72 22.10 7.39
CA THR A 86 -25.58 21.46 6.38
C THR A 86 -25.57 19.94 6.57
N ASN A 87 -26.53 19.22 5.97
CA ASN A 87 -26.55 17.74 5.98
C ASN A 87 -25.23 17.17 5.47
N ASN A 88 -24.69 17.73 4.39
CA ASN A 88 -23.40 17.31 3.86
C ASN A 88 -22.22 17.67 4.79
N GLY A 89 -22.27 18.81 5.48
CA GLY A 89 -21.28 19.17 6.50
C GLY A 89 -21.23 18.17 7.67
N GLN A 90 -22.41 17.78 8.17
CA GLN A 90 -22.53 16.75 9.21
C GLN A 90 -22.06 15.38 8.71
N THR A 91 -22.43 15.01 7.49
CA THR A 91 -22.01 13.76 6.85
C THR A 91 -20.49 13.73 6.65
N LEU A 92 -19.87 14.86 6.30
CA LEU A 92 -18.41 14.96 6.14
C LEU A 92 -17.67 14.74 7.47
N ILE A 93 -18.14 15.36 8.56
CA ILE A 93 -17.54 15.13 9.89
C ILE A 93 -17.63 13.64 10.26
N ASN A 94 -18.79 13.01 10.04
CA ASN A 94 -18.97 11.59 10.32
C ASN A 94 -18.10 10.72 9.41
N PHE A 95 -17.92 11.09 8.15
CA PHE A 95 -17.00 10.42 7.24
C PHE A 95 -15.54 10.50 7.75
N ILE A 96 -15.09 11.71 8.17
CA ILE A 96 -13.72 11.89 8.69
C ILE A 96 -13.49 11.07 9.96
N ARG A 97 -14.49 10.96 10.85
CA ARG A 97 -14.42 10.07 12.04
C ARG A 97 -14.23 8.61 11.67
N ASN A 98 -14.83 8.17 10.58
CA ASN A 98 -14.82 6.77 10.12
C ASN A 98 -13.86 6.51 8.94
N VAL A 99 -12.99 7.46 8.61
CA VAL A 99 -12.16 7.43 7.41
C VAL A 99 -11.17 6.25 7.38
N ARG A 100 -10.89 5.63 8.53
CA ARG A 100 -10.11 4.39 8.60
C ARG A 100 -10.75 3.25 7.83
N SER A 101 -12.07 3.16 7.75
CA SER A 101 -12.77 2.14 6.95
C SER A 101 -12.58 2.30 5.45
N TYR A 102 -12.05 3.42 5.03
CA TYR A 102 -11.60 3.70 3.67
C TYR A 102 -10.07 3.58 3.49
N GLY A 103 -9.35 3.05 4.49
CA GLY A 103 -7.88 2.96 4.45
C GLY A 103 -7.23 4.32 4.36
N LEU A 104 -7.75 5.29 5.10
CA LEU A 104 -7.22 6.64 5.23
C LEU A 104 -6.91 6.93 6.71
N ILE A 105 -6.08 7.94 6.97
CA ILE A 105 -5.58 8.29 8.30
C ILE A 105 -6.28 9.55 8.80
N PRO A 106 -7.07 9.49 9.89
CA PRO A 106 -7.88 10.62 10.36
C PRO A 106 -7.09 11.89 10.66
N GLU A 107 -5.86 11.72 11.13
CA GLU A 107 -4.95 12.81 11.49
C GLU A 107 -4.57 13.70 10.28
N ALA A 108 -4.69 13.17 9.06
CA ALA A 108 -4.44 13.91 7.82
C ALA A 108 -5.52 14.98 7.51
N TYR A 109 -6.66 14.97 8.20
CA TYR A 109 -7.84 15.76 7.87
C TYR A 109 -8.28 16.68 9.01
N ASN A 110 -7.36 17.11 9.85
CA ASN A 110 -7.62 18.01 10.99
C ASN A 110 -8.78 17.54 11.92
N LEU A 111 -9.08 16.23 11.99
CA LEU A 111 -10.23 15.67 12.72
C LEU A 111 -10.34 16.21 14.15
N GLN A 112 -9.24 16.20 14.91
CA GLN A 112 -9.25 16.65 16.30
C GLN A 112 -9.64 18.13 16.42
N LYS A 113 -9.12 18.98 15.54
CA LYS A 113 -9.44 20.43 15.53
C LYS A 113 -10.89 20.67 15.15
N ILE A 114 -11.35 20.05 14.05
CA ILE A 114 -12.74 20.16 13.59
C ILE A 114 -13.71 19.72 14.68
N THR A 115 -13.49 18.53 15.27
CA THR A 115 -14.41 17.97 16.27
C THR A 115 -14.37 18.73 17.58
N SER A 116 -13.21 19.19 18.06
CA SER A 116 -13.11 19.96 19.29
C SER A 116 -13.79 21.32 19.16
N GLN A 117 -13.60 22.02 18.05
CA GLN A 117 -14.26 23.30 17.77
C GLN A 117 -15.77 23.11 17.60
N TYR A 118 -16.19 22.15 16.77
CA TYR A 118 -17.60 21.89 16.54
C TYR A 118 -18.35 21.49 17.83
N ASN A 119 -17.76 20.62 18.67
CA ASN A 119 -18.36 20.23 19.94
C ASN A 119 -18.55 21.44 20.89
N LYS A 120 -17.60 22.38 20.94
CA LYS A 120 -17.76 23.61 21.71
C LYS A 120 -18.97 24.45 21.26
N LEU A 121 -19.20 24.48 19.95
CA LEU A 121 -20.34 25.23 19.40
C LEU A 121 -21.68 24.52 19.62
N GLN A 122 -21.68 23.22 19.90
CA GLN A 122 -22.89 22.43 20.19
C GLN A 122 -23.25 22.39 21.70
N LEU A 123 -22.26 22.60 22.57
CA LEU A 123 -22.47 22.58 24.02
C LEU A 123 -23.07 23.92 24.47
N ASP A 124 -24.28 23.85 24.99
CA ASP A 124 -25.18 24.70 25.75
C ASP A 124 -24.87 26.22 25.93
N SER A 125 -25.59 26.86 26.88
CA SER A 125 -25.55 28.28 27.21
C SER A 125 -24.17 28.85 27.60
N LEU A 126 -23.23 28.02 28.05
CA LEU A 126 -21.88 28.47 28.44
C LEU A 126 -21.04 28.94 27.24
N TRP A 127 -21.35 28.47 26.03
CA TRP A 127 -20.63 28.80 24.80
C TRP A 127 -21.44 29.66 23.82
N GLU A 128 -22.48 30.33 24.27
CA GLU A 128 -23.36 31.16 23.41
C GLU A 128 -22.56 32.23 22.65
N ASN A 129 -21.59 32.89 23.29
CA ASN A 129 -20.74 33.89 22.64
C ASN A 129 -19.84 33.26 21.56
N GLU A 130 -19.32 32.06 21.78
CA GLU A 130 -18.51 31.37 20.81
C GLU A 130 -19.34 30.92 19.60
N ARG A 131 -20.58 30.48 19.82
CA ARG A 131 -21.54 30.12 18.78
C ARG A 131 -21.97 31.31 17.93
N LYS A 132 -22.14 32.47 18.54
CA LYS A 132 -22.46 33.74 17.85
C LYS A 132 -21.27 34.34 17.10
N ASN A 133 -20.04 33.86 17.33
CA ASN A 133 -18.84 34.36 16.67
C ASN A 133 -18.68 33.76 15.26
N PRO A 134 -18.86 34.56 14.18
CA PRO A 134 -18.80 34.05 12.81
C PRO A 134 -17.42 33.49 12.43
N LYS A 135 -16.36 33.94 13.10
CA LYS A 135 -14.99 33.47 12.88
C LYS A 135 -14.82 31.99 13.21
N ASN A 136 -15.52 31.48 14.24
CA ASN A 136 -15.44 30.05 14.59
C ASN A 136 -16.09 29.16 13.52
N TRP A 137 -17.23 29.62 12.98
CA TRP A 137 -17.89 28.92 11.88
C TRP A 137 -17.08 28.99 10.59
N ALA A 138 -16.49 30.13 10.26
CA ALA A 138 -15.60 30.31 9.11
C ALA A 138 -14.41 29.33 9.15
N ARG A 139 -13.79 29.16 10.32
CA ARG A 139 -12.68 28.20 10.51
C ARG A 139 -13.11 26.76 10.28
N ILE A 140 -14.26 26.35 10.81
CA ILE A 140 -14.79 24.99 10.60
C ILE A 140 -15.08 24.77 9.12
N ASP A 141 -15.70 25.72 8.45
CA ASP A 141 -16.06 25.67 7.03
C ASP A 141 -14.81 25.49 6.15
N ILE A 142 -13.77 26.30 6.40
CA ILE A 142 -12.47 26.20 5.71
C ILE A 142 -11.80 24.84 5.94
N LEU A 143 -11.76 24.37 7.20
CA LEU A 143 -11.15 23.06 7.52
C LEU A 143 -11.92 21.88 6.91
N LEU A 144 -13.25 21.97 6.82
CA LEU A 144 -14.06 20.95 6.13
C LEU A 144 -13.83 20.96 4.63
N THR A 145 -13.66 22.14 4.02
CA THR A 145 -13.34 22.27 2.59
C THR A 145 -11.97 21.64 2.28
N ASP A 146 -10.95 21.98 3.06
CA ASP A 146 -9.62 21.39 2.94
C ASP A 146 -9.65 19.87 3.13
N ALA A 147 -10.38 19.40 4.14
CA ALA A 147 -10.56 17.97 4.39
C ALA A 147 -11.26 17.27 3.21
N PHE A 148 -12.34 17.83 2.66
CA PHE A 148 -13.04 17.28 1.51
C PHE A 148 -12.11 17.15 0.28
N LEU A 149 -11.40 18.22 -0.07
CA LEU A 149 -10.47 18.23 -1.21
C LEU A 149 -9.32 17.24 -1.01
N SER A 150 -8.79 17.15 0.21
CA SER A 150 -7.75 16.20 0.57
C SER A 150 -8.24 14.74 0.52
N ILE A 151 -9.45 14.48 1.03
CA ILE A 151 -10.06 13.14 1.01
C ILE A 151 -10.33 12.69 -0.42
N THR A 152 -10.97 13.53 -1.24
CA THR A 152 -11.25 13.20 -2.65
C THR A 152 -9.97 12.88 -3.42
N ARG A 153 -8.93 13.69 -3.25
CA ARG A 153 -7.61 13.43 -3.84
C ARG A 153 -7.02 12.11 -3.34
N ASN A 154 -7.08 11.85 -2.03
CA ASN A 154 -6.48 10.65 -1.45
C ASN A 154 -7.26 9.38 -1.79
N LEU A 155 -8.58 9.45 -1.97
CA LEU A 155 -9.40 8.34 -2.47
C LEU A 155 -9.12 8.06 -3.95
N ASP A 156 -8.90 9.11 -4.74
CA ASP A 156 -8.63 9.01 -6.17
C ASP A 156 -7.21 8.50 -6.47
N ARG A 157 -6.16 9.09 -5.83
CA ARG A 157 -4.75 8.91 -6.21
C ARG A 157 -3.81 8.52 -5.08
N GLY A 158 -4.30 8.44 -3.84
CA GLY A 158 -3.50 8.17 -2.66
C GLY A 158 -2.78 9.40 -2.10
N TYR A 159 -1.95 9.15 -1.07
CA TYR A 159 -1.21 10.19 -0.34
C TYR A 159 0.01 10.73 -1.09
N ILE A 160 0.62 9.90 -1.93
CA ILE A 160 1.88 10.27 -2.59
C ILE A 160 1.56 11.10 -3.81
N PRO A 161 2.05 12.35 -3.91
CA PRO A 161 1.88 13.17 -5.09
C PRO A 161 2.43 12.44 -6.33
N LEU A 162 1.67 12.44 -7.41
CA LEU A 162 2.22 12.18 -8.73
C LEU A 162 3.22 13.30 -9.02
N ASP A 163 4.34 12.98 -9.68
CA ASP A 163 5.28 14.01 -10.12
C ASP A 163 4.52 15.18 -10.72
N SER A 164 4.74 16.39 -10.17
CA SER A 164 4.01 17.61 -10.47
C SER A 164 4.07 18.05 -11.95
N LEU A 165 4.79 17.29 -12.77
CA LEU A 165 4.97 17.52 -14.21
C LEU A 165 4.00 16.75 -15.11
N SER A 166 3.10 15.92 -14.55
CA SER A 166 2.12 15.22 -15.37
C SER A 166 0.92 16.11 -15.68
N LYS A 167 0.50 16.17 -16.96
CA LYS A 167 -0.74 16.84 -17.41
C LYS A 167 -1.99 16.38 -16.63
N ASP A 168 -1.91 15.22 -15.98
CA ASP A 168 -2.95 14.64 -15.13
C ASP A 168 -3.21 15.40 -13.83
N ALA A 169 -2.26 16.19 -13.32
CA ALA A 169 -2.43 16.95 -12.07
C ALA A 169 -3.47 18.05 -12.22
N THR A 170 -3.47 18.78 -13.34
CA THR A 170 -4.40 19.88 -13.62
C THR A 170 -5.84 19.37 -13.84
N TYR A 171 -5.98 18.26 -14.56
CA TYR A 171 -7.28 17.62 -14.77
C TYR A 171 -7.91 17.13 -13.45
N SER A 172 -7.09 16.65 -12.53
CA SER A 172 -7.56 16.16 -11.22
C SER A 172 -8.08 17.28 -10.34
N ALA A 173 -7.45 18.45 -10.33
CA ALA A 173 -7.90 19.59 -9.53
C ALA A 173 -9.30 20.07 -9.96
N ALA A 174 -9.57 20.15 -11.27
CA ALA A 174 -10.88 20.49 -11.81
C ALA A 174 -11.97 19.50 -11.38
N LYS A 175 -11.67 18.20 -11.42
CA LYS A 175 -12.58 17.12 -11.00
C LYS A 175 -12.97 17.22 -9.52
N TYR A 176 -12.01 17.52 -8.63
CA TYR A 176 -12.30 17.65 -7.19
C TYR A 176 -13.11 18.89 -6.88
N LYS A 177 -12.85 19.99 -7.60
CA LYS A 177 -13.63 21.21 -7.52
C LYS A 177 -15.07 20.99 -8.01
N GLU A 178 -15.27 20.32 -9.13
CA GLU A 178 -16.61 19.95 -9.61
C GLU A 178 -17.36 19.10 -8.59
N ALA A 179 -16.70 18.13 -7.97
CA ALA A 179 -17.27 17.33 -6.91
C ALA A 179 -17.72 18.17 -5.71
N LEU A 180 -16.90 19.17 -5.31
CA LEU A 180 -17.25 20.10 -4.24
C LEU A 180 -18.50 20.94 -4.60
N ILE A 181 -18.59 21.46 -5.81
CA ILE A 181 -19.78 22.19 -6.29
C ILE A 181 -21.03 21.29 -6.24
N ASN A 182 -20.90 20.02 -6.57
CA ASN A 182 -22.00 19.08 -6.56
C ASN A 182 -22.51 18.77 -5.14
N THR A 183 -21.70 18.90 -4.10
CA THR A 183 -22.18 18.78 -2.70
C THR A 183 -23.15 19.88 -2.31
N GLY A 184 -23.07 21.07 -2.92
CA GLY A 184 -24.04 22.15 -2.71
C GLY A 184 -25.39 21.93 -3.43
N LYS A 185 -25.46 20.96 -4.35
CA LYS A 185 -26.68 20.69 -5.15
C LYS A 185 -27.45 19.47 -4.68
N THR A 186 -26.81 18.53 -3.98
CA THR A 186 -27.38 17.24 -3.59
C THR A 186 -26.91 16.83 -2.20
N ASP A 187 -27.74 16.10 -1.45
CA ASP A 187 -27.38 15.54 -0.13
C ASP A 187 -26.71 14.15 -0.26
N ASN A 188 -25.90 13.94 -1.30
CA ASN A 188 -25.30 12.64 -1.64
C ASN A 188 -23.77 12.60 -1.43
N LEU A 189 -23.25 13.24 -0.40
CA LEU A 189 -21.82 13.36 -0.14
C LEU A 189 -21.07 12.01 -0.17
N LEU A 190 -21.64 10.96 0.45
CA LEU A 190 -21.00 9.64 0.50
C LEU A 190 -20.82 9.07 -0.89
N GLN A 191 -21.85 9.14 -1.75
CA GLN A 191 -21.78 8.65 -3.12
C GLN A 191 -20.73 9.43 -3.94
N ILE A 192 -20.65 10.76 -3.72
CA ILE A 192 -19.63 11.59 -4.37
C ILE A 192 -18.23 11.12 -3.95
N LEU A 193 -17.95 10.93 -2.66
CA LEU A 193 -16.65 10.48 -2.17
C LEU A 193 -16.31 9.07 -2.68
N GLU A 194 -17.24 8.13 -2.62
CA GLU A 194 -17.03 6.75 -3.07
C GLU A 194 -16.83 6.62 -4.59
N SER A 195 -17.31 7.60 -5.38
CA SER A 195 -17.07 7.63 -6.82
C SER A 195 -15.58 7.79 -7.19
N PHE A 196 -14.77 8.28 -6.26
CA PHE A 196 -13.32 8.44 -6.44
C PHE A 196 -12.53 7.17 -6.16
N GLU A 197 -13.13 6.17 -5.51
CA GLU A 197 -12.43 4.93 -5.18
C GLU A 197 -12.19 4.03 -6.41
N PRO A 198 -11.08 3.26 -6.44
CA PRO A 198 -10.86 2.26 -7.46
C PRO A 198 -11.93 1.18 -7.48
N LYS A 199 -12.37 0.79 -8.68
CA LYS A 199 -13.33 -0.31 -8.89
C LYS A 199 -12.66 -1.67 -8.96
N SER A 200 -11.32 -1.74 -8.96
CA SER A 200 -10.58 -2.99 -9.06
C SER A 200 -10.93 -3.94 -7.91
N LYS A 201 -11.06 -5.23 -8.24
CA LYS A 201 -11.42 -6.28 -7.26
C LYS A 201 -10.49 -6.30 -6.04
N SER A 202 -9.19 -6.17 -6.26
CA SER A 202 -8.19 -6.18 -5.17
C SER A 202 -8.40 -5.06 -4.15
N TYR A 203 -8.78 -3.86 -4.61
CA TYR A 203 -9.11 -2.74 -3.75
C TYR A 203 -10.41 -2.97 -2.99
N GLN A 204 -11.47 -3.38 -3.69
CA GLN A 204 -12.79 -3.59 -3.10
C GLN A 204 -12.79 -4.75 -2.10
N ASP A 205 -12.08 -5.83 -2.39
CA ASP A 205 -11.94 -6.96 -1.46
C ASP A 205 -11.20 -6.53 -0.17
N LEU A 206 -10.15 -5.72 -0.28
CA LEU A 206 -9.42 -5.22 0.87
C LEU A 206 -10.27 -4.25 1.69
N LYS A 207 -11.00 -3.32 1.03
CA LYS A 207 -11.95 -2.39 1.67
C LYS A 207 -13.04 -3.15 2.44
N LYS A 208 -13.62 -4.19 1.83
CA LYS A 208 -14.67 -5.01 2.46
C LYS A 208 -14.23 -5.70 3.75
N LEU A 209 -12.97 -6.08 3.85
CA LEU A 209 -12.40 -6.76 5.03
C LEU A 209 -11.92 -5.80 6.13
N LEU A 210 -11.75 -4.53 5.79
CA LEU A 210 -11.19 -3.54 6.70
C LEU A 210 -12.03 -3.30 7.97
N PRO A 211 -13.37 -3.25 7.95
CA PRO A 211 -14.17 -3.11 9.16
C PRO A 211 -13.92 -4.23 10.18
N ASN A 212 -13.76 -5.48 9.74
CA ASN A 212 -13.47 -6.61 10.63
C ASN A 212 -12.09 -6.47 11.30
N PHE A 213 -11.10 -5.97 10.56
CA PHE A 213 -9.79 -5.67 11.13
C PHE A 213 -9.89 -4.53 12.16
N LEU A 214 -10.59 -3.44 11.82
CA LEU A 214 -10.71 -2.26 12.67
C LEU A 214 -11.44 -2.55 13.99
N SER A 215 -12.43 -3.43 13.98
CA SER A 215 -13.18 -3.82 15.18
C SER A 215 -12.35 -4.64 16.17
N ALA A 216 -11.34 -5.37 15.70
CA ALA A 216 -10.46 -6.20 16.51
C ALA A 216 -9.15 -5.49 16.93
N ALA A 217 -8.81 -4.38 16.26
CA ALA A 217 -7.52 -3.69 16.44
C ALA A 217 -7.50 -2.75 17.66
N ASP A 218 -6.41 -2.78 18.42
CA ASP A 218 -6.15 -1.86 19.53
C ASP A 218 -5.23 -0.71 19.07
N PHE A 219 -5.82 0.47 18.82
CA PHE A 219 -5.10 1.70 18.47
C PHE A 219 -4.73 2.59 19.67
N SER A 220 -5.08 2.21 20.89
CA SER A 220 -4.75 2.97 22.10
C SER A 220 -3.25 2.94 22.38
N LYS A 221 -2.59 1.85 22.04
CA LYS A 221 -1.15 1.64 22.23
C LYS A 221 -0.37 2.18 21.02
N LYS A 222 0.42 3.20 21.27
CA LYS A 222 1.36 3.76 20.29
C LYS A 222 2.77 3.28 20.60
N TYR A 223 3.41 2.64 19.62
CA TYR A 223 4.75 2.11 19.76
C TYR A 223 5.71 2.70 18.73
N THR A 224 6.94 2.94 19.16
CA THR A 224 8.02 3.34 18.25
C THR A 224 8.30 2.26 17.22
N PHE A 225 8.24 2.62 15.95
CA PHE A 225 8.63 1.75 14.84
C PHE A 225 10.14 1.57 14.81
N ILE A 226 10.61 0.33 14.58
CA ILE A 226 12.03 0.01 14.46
C ILE A 226 12.38 -0.13 12.98
N ASP A 227 13.35 0.67 12.52
CA ASP A 227 13.77 0.65 11.12
C ASP A 227 14.45 -0.68 10.74
N TYR A 228 14.13 -1.17 9.56
CA TYR A 228 14.80 -2.33 8.98
C TYR A 228 14.96 -2.13 7.45
N PRO A 229 16.10 -2.48 6.84
CA PRO A 229 17.34 -2.98 7.46
C PRO A 229 18.01 -1.96 8.38
N ILE A 230 18.77 -2.42 9.37
CA ILE A 230 19.52 -1.57 10.28
C ILE A 230 20.68 -0.95 9.51
N THR A 231 20.55 0.32 9.14
CA THR A 231 21.58 1.08 8.41
C THR A 231 22.42 1.97 9.35
N ASN A 232 21.88 2.28 10.55
CA ASN A 232 22.53 3.11 11.56
C ASN A 232 22.32 2.48 12.94
N LYS A 233 23.42 2.02 13.56
CA LYS A 233 23.40 1.35 14.87
C LYS A 233 22.91 2.28 15.99
N ASN A 234 23.33 3.53 16.01
CA ASN A 234 22.95 4.48 17.07
C ASN A 234 21.43 4.78 17.01
N LYS A 235 20.89 4.99 15.81
CA LYS A 235 19.44 5.15 15.61
C LYS A 235 18.68 3.92 16.07
N PHE A 236 19.16 2.72 15.74
CA PHE A 236 18.55 1.47 16.20
C PHE A 236 18.52 1.36 17.72
N VAL A 237 19.66 1.66 18.39
CA VAL A 237 19.74 1.62 19.86
C VAL A 237 18.75 2.62 20.48
N ALA A 238 18.67 3.84 19.96
CA ALA A 238 17.70 4.83 20.43
C ALA A 238 16.24 4.36 20.25
N GLN A 239 15.93 3.76 19.11
CA GLN A 239 14.59 3.21 18.84
C GLN A 239 14.26 2.04 19.77
N ILE A 240 15.20 1.10 20.00
CA ILE A 240 14.96 -0.07 20.85
C ILE A 240 14.80 0.32 22.32
N ILE A 241 15.57 1.30 22.81
CA ILE A 241 15.43 1.87 24.15
C ILE A 241 14.04 2.46 24.31
N LYS A 242 13.65 3.35 23.40
CA LYS A 242 12.34 4.01 23.43
C LYS A 242 11.21 2.98 23.38
N ARG A 243 11.28 2.02 22.46
CA ARG A 243 10.31 0.93 22.33
C ARG A 243 10.19 0.08 23.61
N SER A 244 11.33 -0.23 24.24
CA SER A 244 11.36 -1.05 25.45
C SER A 244 10.75 -0.34 26.66
N LYS A 245 10.91 0.99 26.75
CA LYS A 245 10.18 1.81 27.74
C LYS A 245 8.67 1.78 27.51
N GLU A 246 8.23 1.94 26.29
CA GLU A 246 6.81 1.86 25.88
C GLU A 246 6.18 0.49 26.16
N GLU A 247 6.99 -0.58 26.21
CA GLU A 247 6.56 -1.94 26.56
C GLU A 247 6.77 -2.31 28.05
N ASN A 248 7.23 -1.36 28.88
CA ASN A 248 7.58 -1.55 30.30
C ASN A 248 8.67 -2.62 30.51
N LEU A 249 9.62 -2.73 29.60
CA LEU A 249 10.77 -3.64 29.69
C LEU A 249 12.03 -2.96 30.18
N LEU A 250 12.06 -1.62 30.19
CA LEU A 250 13.18 -0.78 30.56
C LEU A 250 12.69 0.41 31.39
N PRO A 251 13.39 0.80 32.45
CA PRO A 251 13.09 2.02 33.23
C PRO A 251 13.18 3.30 32.37
N ASN A 252 12.40 4.32 32.77
CA ASN A 252 12.31 5.56 31.98
C ASN A 252 13.58 6.43 32.00
N ASP A 253 14.41 6.31 33.01
CA ASP A 253 15.67 7.04 33.21
C ASP A 253 16.84 6.53 32.36
N VAL A 254 16.76 5.31 31.83
CA VAL A 254 17.82 4.73 30.97
C VAL A 254 17.86 5.48 29.63
N THR A 255 18.97 6.13 29.32
CA THR A 255 19.15 6.89 28.07
C THR A 255 20.13 6.25 27.10
N ASN A 256 21.01 5.37 27.60
CA ASN A 256 21.98 4.66 26.78
C ASN A 256 22.18 3.23 27.31
N LEU A 257 22.72 2.34 26.46
CA LEU A 257 23.04 0.97 26.81
C LEU A 257 24.41 0.60 26.21
N ASP A 258 25.22 -0.07 26.99
CA ASP A 258 26.41 -0.73 26.46
C ASP A 258 26.05 -2.00 25.66
N SER A 259 27.03 -2.69 25.10
CA SER A 259 26.79 -3.86 24.24
C SER A 259 26.24 -5.06 25.03
N ILE A 260 26.58 -5.20 26.31
CA ILE A 260 26.14 -6.29 27.19
C ILE A 260 24.69 -6.03 27.62
N GLU A 261 24.42 -4.82 28.06
CA GLU A 261 23.07 -4.36 28.45
C GLU A 261 22.09 -4.46 27.29
N LEU A 262 22.50 -4.03 26.09
CA LEU A 262 21.70 -4.17 24.87
C LEU A 262 21.39 -5.65 24.57
N SER A 263 22.39 -6.53 24.66
CA SER A 263 22.18 -7.97 24.44
C SER A 263 21.21 -8.56 25.46
N ASN A 264 21.31 -8.17 26.75
CA ASN A 264 20.41 -8.62 27.80
C ASN A 264 18.99 -8.09 27.59
N LEU A 265 18.82 -6.84 27.17
CA LEU A 265 17.51 -6.29 26.80
C LEU A 265 16.91 -7.04 25.61
N VAL A 266 17.71 -7.32 24.58
CA VAL A 266 17.27 -8.09 23.41
C VAL A 266 16.78 -9.49 23.82
N LYS A 267 17.47 -10.19 24.72
CA LYS A 267 17.03 -11.49 25.25
C LYS A 267 15.66 -11.39 25.94
N LYS A 268 15.44 -10.36 26.77
CA LYS A 268 14.13 -10.12 27.40
C LYS A 268 13.01 -9.89 26.37
N ILE A 269 13.33 -9.15 25.30
CA ILE A 269 12.35 -8.92 24.22
C ILE A 269 12.09 -10.22 23.46
N GLN A 270 13.13 -11.00 23.14
CA GLN A 270 12.99 -12.28 22.44
C GLN A 270 12.11 -13.26 23.23
N GLU A 271 12.33 -13.36 24.55
CA GLU A 271 11.49 -14.16 25.45
C GLU A 271 10.03 -13.71 25.42
N LYS A 272 9.75 -12.40 25.61
CA LYS A 272 8.40 -11.84 25.56
C LYS A 272 7.69 -12.06 24.21
N LYS A 273 8.46 -12.10 23.11
CA LYS A 273 7.92 -12.29 21.75
C LYS A 273 7.97 -13.76 21.28
N ASN A 274 8.29 -14.70 22.14
CA ASN A 274 8.43 -16.14 21.83
C ASN A 274 9.39 -16.40 20.66
N LEU A 275 10.55 -15.74 20.65
CA LEU A 275 11.63 -15.91 19.69
C LEU A 275 12.76 -16.73 20.30
N GLU A 276 13.71 -17.19 19.48
CA GLU A 276 14.97 -17.78 19.95
C GLU A 276 15.76 -16.75 20.79
N ILE A 277 16.16 -17.12 21.99
CA ILE A 277 16.80 -16.22 22.98
C ILE A 277 18.33 -16.29 22.81
N ASP A 278 18.84 -15.67 21.75
CA ASP A 278 20.29 -15.62 21.45
C ASP A 278 20.95 -14.25 21.74
N GLY A 279 20.14 -13.24 22.11
CA GLY A 279 20.61 -11.87 22.37
C GLY A 279 21.06 -11.12 21.12
N LYS A 280 20.81 -11.63 19.92
CA LYS A 280 21.14 -10.96 18.66
C LYS A 280 19.92 -10.22 18.12
N TYR A 281 20.13 -8.98 17.76
CA TYR A 281 19.11 -8.18 17.11
C TYR A 281 19.21 -8.34 15.58
N GLY A 282 18.15 -8.82 15.01
CA GLY A 282 18.07 -9.07 13.57
C GLY A 282 16.64 -8.99 13.07
N ARG A 283 16.45 -9.47 11.84
CA ARG A 283 15.19 -9.42 11.14
C ARG A 283 14.00 -9.92 11.96
N GLN A 284 14.10 -11.10 12.59
CA GLN A 284 12.98 -11.70 13.33
C GLN A 284 12.51 -10.86 14.51
N LEU A 285 13.46 -10.31 15.29
CA LEU A 285 13.15 -9.42 16.40
C LEU A 285 12.41 -8.16 15.93
N ILE A 286 12.92 -7.52 14.87
CA ILE A 286 12.33 -6.27 14.35
C ILE A 286 10.93 -6.52 13.79
N LEU A 287 10.73 -7.60 13.05
CA LEU A 287 9.41 -7.99 12.55
C LEU A 287 8.41 -8.21 13.68
N ALA A 288 8.84 -8.90 14.76
CA ALA A 288 7.99 -9.15 15.92
C ALA A 288 7.64 -7.86 16.68
N LEU A 289 8.61 -6.94 16.83
CA LEU A 289 8.37 -5.63 17.45
C LEU A 289 7.42 -4.76 16.61
N ASN A 290 7.57 -4.75 15.31
CA ASN A 290 6.73 -3.96 14.40
C ASN A 290 5.37 -4.62 14.09
N ASN A 291 5.07 -5.79 14.61
CA ASN A 291 3.80 -6.48 14.41
C ASN A 291 2.72 -5.93 15.35
N THR A 292 2.41 -4.64 15.26
CA THR A 292 1.35 -3.95 16.02
C THR A 292 0.15 -3.66 15.15
N ASP A 293 -1.02 -3.44 15.74
CA ASP A 293 -2.22 -3.14 14.97
C ASP A 293 -2.13 -1.81 14.24
N SER A 294 -1.47 -0.81 14.82
CA SER A 294 -1.18 0.46 14.14
C SER A 294 -0.30 0.28 12.91
N GLU A 295 0.75 -0.55 12.99
CA GLU A 295 1.64 -0.81 11.84
C GLU A 295 0.96 -1.71 10.80
N LYS A 296 0.11 -2.65 11.21
CA LYS A 296 -0.74 -3.42 10.29
C LYS A 296 -1.72 -2.51 9.55
N PHE A 297 -2.39 -1.59 10.26
CA PHE A 297 -3.27 -0.62 9.64
C PHE A 297 -2.51 0.28 8.65
N LEU A 298 -1.35 0.80 9.02
CA LEU A 298 -0.52 1.59 8.11
C LEU A 298 -0.09 0.78 6.89
N LYS A 299 0.21 -0.51 7.06
CA LYS A 299 0.49 -1.42 5.94
C LYS A 299 -0.74 -1.58 5.02
N ILE A 300 -1.95 -1.65 5.56
CA ILE A 300 -3.19 -1.61 4.76
C ILE A 300 -3.29 -0.29 3.99
N VAL A 301 -3.11 0.86 4.66
CA VAL A 301 -3.12 2.19 4.05
C VAL A 301 -2.14 2.27 2.87
N ILE A 302 -0.89 1.82 3.05
CA ILE A 302 0.15 1.81 2.01
C ILE A 302 -0.29 0.98 0.80
N ASN A 303 -0.91 -0.19 1.03
CA ASN A 303 -1.32 -1.05 -0.06
C ASN A 303 -2.58 -0.55 -0.76
N MET A 304 -3.52 0.04 -0.03
CA MET A 304 -4.66 0.75 -0.65
C MET A 304 -4.18 1.96 -1.45
N ASP A 305 -3.16 2.68 -0.99
CA ASP A 305 -2.51 3.77 -1.73
C ASP A 305 -1.89 3.27 -3.06
N ARG A 306 -1.20 2.13 -3.03
CA ARG A 306 -0.71 1.48 -4.27
C ARG A 306 -1.82 1.12 -5.23
N LEU A 307 -2.94 0.59 -4.73
CA LEU A 307 -4.09 0.22 -5.55
C LEU A 307 -4.83 1.44 -6.12
N ARG A 308 -4.84 2.57 -5.41
CA ARG A 308 -5.39 3.84 -5.92
C ARG A 308 -4.56 4.41 -7.07
N ARG A 309 -3.25 4.29 -6.99
CA ARG A 309 -2.33 4.71 -8.05
C ARG A 309 -2.31 3.77 -9.26
N ASN A 310 -2.40 2.47 -8.99
CA ASN A 310 -2.44 1.42 -10.00
C ASN A 310 -3.88 0.98 -10.23
N ARG A 311 -4.65 1.77 -10.97
CA ARG A 311 -6.05 1.44 -11.33
C ARG A 311 -6.10 0.40 -12.45
N GLU A 312 -5.34 -0.68 -12.29
CA GLU A 312 -5.29 -1.75 -13.29
C GLU A 312 -6.57 -2.59 -13.25
N GLU A 313 -7.16 -2.74 -14.40
CA GLU A 313 -8.19 -3.75 -14.66
C GLU A 313 -7.50 -4.99 -15.20
N TYR A 314 -7.78 -6.14 -14.60
CA TYR A 314 -7.21 -7.40 -15.02
C TYR A 314 -8.18 -8.10 -15.97
N PRO A 315 -7.67 -8.73 -17.04
CA PRO A 315 -8.51 -9.52 -17.93
C PRO A 315 -9.05 -10.76 -17.21
N ASN A 316 -10.03 -11.45 -17.81
CA ASN A 316 -10.62 -12.66 -17.22
C ASN A 316 -9.61 -13.77 -16.94
N ARG A 317 -8.48 -13.79 -17.68
CA ARG A 317 -7.41 -14.77 -17.53
C ARG A 317 -6.07 -14.08 -17.41
N TYR A 318 -5.34 -14.29 -16.30
CA TYR A 318 -4.03 -13.71 -16.09
C TYR A 318 -3.22 -14.47 -15.02
N LEU A 319 -1.90 -14.30 -15.07
CA LEU A 319 -0.95 -14.76 -14.08
C LEU A 319 -0.52 -13.60 -13.18
N TRP A 320 -0.58 -13.81 -11.90
CA TRP A 320 -0.22 -12.84 -10.88
C TRP A 320 0.92 -13.35 -10.01
N VAL A 321 1.96 -12.54 -9.83
CA VAL A 321 3.02 -12.80 -8.86
C VAL A 321 3.02 -11.67 -7.85
N ASN A 322 2.69 -11.96 -6.60
CA ASN A 322 2.90 -11.01 -5.50
C ASN A 322 4.24 -11.30 -4.83
N LEU A 323 5.22 -10.43 -5.06
CA LEU A 323 6.60 -10.64 -4.60
C LEU A 323 6.69 -10.83 -3.08
N PRO A 324 6.07 -10.01 -2.21
CA PRO A 324 6.11 -10.19 -0.76
C PRO A 324 5.47 -11.48 -0.26
N SER A 325 4.49 -12.02 -0.97
CA SER A 325 3.85 -13.28 -0.57
C SER A 325 4.67 -14.51 -0.90
N PHE A 326 5.64 -14.39 -1.84
CA PHE A 326 6.36 -15.51 -2.45
C PHE A 326 5.43 -16.53 -3.14
N TYR A 327 4.32 -16.06 -3.72
CA TYR A 327 3.37 -16.87 -4.46
C TYR A 327 3.07 -16.30 -5.84
N LEU A 328 2.85 -17.22 -6.75
CA LEU A 328 2.30 -17.06 -8.07
C LEU A 328 0.89 -17.66 -8.07
N GLN A 329 -0.07 -16.97 -8.69
CA GLN A 329 -1.42 -17.47 -8.91
C GLN A 329 -1.83 -17.24 -10.36
N VAL A 330 -2.56 -18.18 -10.92
CA VAL A 330 -3.25 -18.00 -12.20
C VAL A 330 -4.73 -17.86 -11.92
N PHE A 331 -5.30 -16.75 -12.39
CA PHE A 331 -6.73 -16.47 -12.29
C PHE A 331 -7.40 -16.68 -13.63
N GLU A 332 -8.61 -17.24 -13.58
CA GLU A 332 -9.51 -17.35 -14.72
C GLU A 332 -10.95 -17.18 -14.25
N ASN A 333 -11.66 -16.20 -14.83
CA ASN A 333 -13.04 -15.83 -14.46
C ASN A 333 -13.19 -15.52 -12.94
N GLY A 334 -12.17 -14.92 -12.32
CA GLY A 334 -12.17 -14.57 -10.91
C GLY A 334 -11.78 -15.69 -9.94
N GLU A 335 -11.59 -16.91 -10.43
CA GLU A 335 -11.16 -18.08 -9.64
C GLU A 335 -9.66 -18.34 -9.77
N THR A 336 -9.04 -18.82 -8.70
CA THR A 336 -7.65 -19.28 -8.71
C THR A 336 -7.58 -20.69 -9.30
N LYS A 337 -7.00 -20.85 -10.48
CA LYS A 337 -6.78 -22.14 -11.14
C LYS A 337 -5.46 -22.80 -10.74
N ILE A 338 -4.43 -22.01 -10.49
CA ILE A 338 -3.11 -22.50 -10.05
C ILE A 338 -2.61 -21.59 -8.94
N GLU A 339 -2.03 -22.18 -7.91
CA GLU A 339 -1.21 -21.50 -6.92
C GLU A 339 0.14 -22.22 -6.82
N SER A 340 1.23 -21.47 -6.81
CA SER A 340 2.59 -22.00 -6.72
C SER A 340 3.47 -21.13 -5.84
N LYS A 341 4.33 -21.74 -5.04
CA LYS A 341 5.43 -21.02 -4.39
C LYS A 341 6.41 -20.51 -5.44
N VAL A 342 6.97 -19.33 -5.19
CA VAL A 342 8.05 -18.78 -6.02
C VAL A 342 9.26 -18.37 -5.19
N ILE A 343 10.43 -18.36 -5.85
CA ILE A 343 11.66 -17.77 -5.34
C ILE A 343 11.93 -16.52 -6.17
N ILE A 344 12.07 -15.39 -5.52
CA ILE A 344 12.27 -14.08 -6.14
C ILE A 344 13.70 -13.55 -5.92
N GLY A 345 14.02 -12.43 -6.56
CA GLY A 345 15.32 -11.76 -6.42
C GLY A 345 15.62 -11.32 -4.98
N LYS A 346 16.91 -11.32 -4.62
CA LYS A 346 17.41 -10.79 -3.35
C LYS A 346 17.19 -9.26 -3.28
N PRO A 347 17.23 -8.63 -2.09
CA PRO A 347 17.07 -7.18 -1.96
C PRO A 347 18.04 -6.34 -2.79
N ASN A 348 19.25 -6.85 -3.07
CA ASN A 348 20.25 -6.20 -3.92
C ASN A 348 20.19 -6.62 -5.40
N THR A 349 19.37 -7.61 -5.75
CA THR A 349 19.10 -8.07 -7.12
C THR A 349 17.61 -8.31 -7.31
N ARG A 350 16.83 -7.26 -7.11
CA ARG A 350 15.36 -7.31 -7.00
C ARG A 350 14.70 -7.84 -8.27
N THR A 351 13.60 -8.57 -8.12
CA THR A 351 12.65 -8.78 -9.21
C THR A 351 11.89 -7.47 -9.43
N PRO A 352 11.91 -6.89 -10.64
CA PRO A 352 11.18 -5.66 -10.94
C PRO A 352 9.68 -5.90 -11.05
N LEU A 353 8.89 -4.82 -10.90
CA LEU A 353 7.47 -4.84 -11.25
C LEU A 353 7.32 -4.88 -12.77
N ILE A 354 6.51 -5.81 -13.26
CA ILE A 354 6.37 -6.07 -14.71
C ILE A 354 4.90 -6.25 -15.06
N THR A 355 4.48 -5.67 -16.17
CA THR A 355 3.28 -6.02 -16.91
C THR A 355 3.73 -6.50 -18.28
N SER A 356 3.37 -7.74 -18.64
CA SER A 356 3.76 -8.36 -19.91
C SER A 356 2.80 -9.51 -20.26
N LYS A 357 3.19 -10.39 -21.19
CA LYS A 357 2.43 -11.60 -21.55
C LYS A 357 3.40 -12.73 -21.81
N ILE A 358 3.13 -13.92 -21.25
CA ILE A 358 3.88 -15.13 -21.57
C ILE A 358 3.52 -15.54 -22.99
N ASN A 359 4.52 -15.56 -23.85
CA ASN A 359 4.37 -15.85 -25.28
C ASN A 359 5.17 -17.07 -25.75
N GLN A 360 6.00 -17.65 -24.87
CA GLN A 360 6.84 -18.78 -25.26
C GLN A 360 7.23 -19.65 -24.07
N ILE A 361 7.26 -20.96 -24.27
CA ILE A 361 7.73 -21.96 -23.32
C ILE A 361 8.91 -22.71 -23.93
N THR A 362 9.96 -22.98 -23.13
CA THR A 362 11.16 -23.69 -23.58
C THR A 362 11.49 -24.83 -22.63
N THR A 363 11.57 -26.06 -23.14
CA THR A 363 12.08 -27.25 -22.41
C THR A 363 13.61 -27.31 -22.47
N TYR A 364 14.25 -27.81 -21.40
CA TYR A 364 15.70 -27.92 -21.27
C TYR A 364 16.46 -26.67 -21.78
N PRO A 365 16.16 -25.49 -21.25
CA PRO A 365 16.72 -24.24 -21.74
C PRO A 365 18.23 -24.17 -21.51
N THR A 366 18.98 -23.59 -22.44
CA THR A 366 20.34 -23.13 -22.18
C THR A 366 20.29 -21.81 -21.42
N TRP A 367 21.22 -21.57 -20.52
CA TRP A 367 21.31 -20.33 -19.78
C TRP A 367 22.54 -19.51 -20.19
N THR A 368 22.33 -18.45 -20.95
CA THR A 368 23.36 -17.43 -21.15
C THR A 368 23.40 -16.54 -19.92
N ILE A 369 24.53 -16.55 -19.23
CA ILE A 369 24.68 -15.88 -17.95
C ILE A 369 24.81 -14.38 -18.15
N PRO A 370 23.99 -13.54 -17.46
CA PRO A 370 24.07 -12.09 -17.55
C PRO A 370 25.44 -11.54 -17.11
N THR A 371 25.90 -10.47 -17.76
CA THR A 371 27.18 -9.80 -17.44
C THR A 371 27.27 -9.36 -15.97
N SER A 372 26.17 -8.97 -15.35
CA SER A 372 26.13 -8.61 -13.94
C SER A 372 26.46 -9.78 -12.99
N ILE A 373 26.04 -11.00 -13.33
CA ILE A 373 26.39 -12.22 -12.60
C ILE A 373 27.84 -12.61 -12.89
N ILE A 374 28.27 -12.48 -14.17
CA ILE A 374 29.65 -12.74 -14.56
C ILE A 374 30.60 -11.88 -13.73
N SER A 375 30.35 -10.57 -13.69
CA SER A 375 31.24 -9.62 -13.00
C SER A 375 31.24 -9.80 -11.48
N LYS A 376 30.09 -10.06 -10.87
CA LYS A 376 29.96 -10.07 -9.40
C LYS A 376 30.25 -11.43 -8.78
N GLU A 377 30.07 -12.52 -9.53
CA GLU A 377 30.16 -13.87 -8.96
C GLU A 377 31.12 -14.77 -9.74
N ILE A 378 30.99 -14.86 -11.07
CA ILE A 378 31.72 -15.84 -11.86
C ILE A 378 33.21 -15.47 -11.95
N LEU A 379 33.53 -14.26 -12.38
CA LEU A 379 34.91 -13.80 -12.52
C LEU A 379 35.70 -13.84 -11.21
N PRO A 380 35.18 -13.37 -10.05
CA PRO A 380 35.86 -13.54 -8.77
C PRO A 380 36.11 -15.00 -8.37
N ASN A 381 35.17 -15.90 -8.71
CA ASN A 381 35.33 -17.32 -8.41
C ASN A 381 36.31 -18.01 -9.35
N ILE A 382 36.37 -17.65 -10.63
CA ILE A 382 37.37 -18.16 -11.59
C ILE A 382 38.78 -17.77 -11.15
N LYS A 383 38.96 -16.47 -10.74
CA LYS A 383 40.27 -15.97 -10.22
C LYS A 383 40.76 -16.77 -8.98
N LYS A 384 39.83 -17.28 -8.16
CA LYS A 384 40.17 -18.09 -6.98
C LYS A 384 40.41 -19.56 -7.36
N ASN A 385 39.77 -20.06 -8.39
CA ASN A 385 39.83 -21.44 -8.81
C ASN A 385 39.58 -21.56 -10.32
N ASN A 386 40.62 -21.77 -11.10
CA ASN A 386 40.52 -21.86 -12.57
C ASN A 386 39.58 -22.99 -13.06
N ASN A 387 39.39 -24.04 -12.25
CA ASN A 387 38.47 -25.12 -12.59
C ASN A 387 36.99 -24.81 -12.28
N TYR A 388 36.68 -23.60 -11.85
CA TYR A 388 35.31 -23.17 -11.47
C TYR A 388 34.29 -23.37 -12.58
N LEU A 389 34.64 -22.98 -13.83
CA LEU A 389 33.74 -23.10 -14.98
C LEU A 389 33.42 -24.56 -15.28
N ASN A 390 34.43 -25.44 -15.29
CA ASN A 390 34.25 -26.87 -15.55
C ASN A 390 33.39 -27.53 -14.45
N ARG A 391 33.65 -27.22 -13.19
CA ARG A 391 32.86 -27.74 -12.05
C ARG A 391 31.39 -27.33 -12.09
N LYS A 392 31.09 -26.15 -12.67
CA LYS A 392 29.73 -25.64 -12.84
C LYS A 392 29.08 -26.04 -14.17
N GLY A 393 29.82 -26.76 -15.03
CA GLY A 393 29.35 -27.13 -16.35
C GLY A 393 29.16 -25.93 -17.29
N TYR A 394 29.94 -24.87 -17.09
CA TYR A 394 29.84 -23.65 -17.91
C TYR A 394 30.80 -23.75 -19.10
N SER A 395 30.33 -23.33 -20.27
CA SER A 395 31.15 -23.14 -21.48
C SER A 395 31.30 -21.65 -21.76
N ILE A 396 32.45 -21.25 -22.29
CA ILE A 396 32.66 -19.87 -22.75
C ILE A 396 32.80 -19.84 -24.26
N PHE A 397 32.25 -18.74 -24.83
CA PHE A 397 32.26 -18.50 -26.29
C PHE A 397 32.76 -17.09 -26.55
N ASP A 398 33.59 -16.94 -27.57
CA ASP A 398 34.05 -15.64 -28.06
C ASP A 398 32.96 -14.85 -28.81
N ALA A 399 33.32 -13.70 -29.35
CA ALA A 399 32.42 -12.84 -30.14
C ALA A 399 31.95 -13.50 -31.44
N SER A 400 32.77 -14.41 -32.01
CA SER A 400 32.44 -15.16 -33.22
C SER A 400 31.54 -16.38 -32.96
N GLY A 401 31.32 -16.71 -31.68
CA GLY A 401 30.54 -17.87 -31.25
C GLY A 401 31.35 -19.17 -31.18
N GLN A 402 32.69 -19.12 -31.29
CA GLN A 402 33.55 -20.26 -31.11
C GLN A 402 33.74 -20.55 -29.62
N LYS A 403 33.76 -21.86 -29.29
CA LYS A 403 34.01 -22.30 -27.91
C LYS A 403 35.49 -22.11 -27.56
N VAL A 404 35.76 -21.43 -26.46
CA VAL A 404 37.09 -21.13 -25.95
C VAL A 404 37.43 -22.07 -24.81
N ASN A 405 38.69 -22.55 -24.78
CA ASN A 405 39.19 -23.32 -23.62
C ASN A 405 39.43 -22.39 -22.44
N PRO A 406 38.76 -22.56 -21.29
CA PRO A 406 38.95 -21.72 -20.12
C PRO A 406 40.40 -21.69 -19.61
N ASP A 407 41.14 -22.77 -19.80
CA ASP A 407 42.52 -22.88 -19.28
C ASP A 407 43.52 -22.05 -20.10
N SER A 408 43.16 -21.65 -21.34
CA SER A 408 43.98 -20.76 -22.18
C SER A 408 43.79 -19.27 -21.88
N VAL A 409 42.89 -18.93 -20.98
CA VAL A 409 42.51 -17.54 -20.70
C VAL A 409 43.24 -17.01 -19.46
N ASN A 410 43.93 -15.88 -19.59
CA ASN A 410 44.49 -15.17 -18.43
C ASN A 410 43.41 -14.40 -17.70
N TRP A 411 42.75 -15.05 -16.74
CA TRP A 411 41.64 -14.46 -15.96
C TRP A 411 42.04 -13.29 -15.09
N SER A 412 43.30 -13.18 -14.69
CA SER A 412 43.79 -12.06 -13.87
C SER A 412 43.79 -10.71 -14.60
N SER A 413 43.82 -10.71 -15.93
CA SER A 413 43.78 -9.51 -16.76
C SER A 413 42.41 -8.82 -16.79
N TYR A 414 41.35 -9.45 -16.32
CA TYR A 414 39.99 -8.88 -16.33
C TYR A 414 39.58 -8.40 -14.93
N GLU A 415 39.11 -7.13 -14.82
CA GLU A 415 38.67 -6.57 -13.54
C GLU A 415 37.14 -6.56 -13.35
N LYS A 416 36.41 -6.08 -14.34
CA LYS A 416 34.96 -5.82 -14.25
C LYS A 416 34.07 -6.63 -15.20
N GLY A 417 34.65 -7.36 -16.10
CA GLY A 417 33.91 -8.13 -17.10
C GLY A 417 34.86 -8.97 -17.94
N ILE A 418 34.31 -9.78 -18.83
CA ILE A 418 35.05 -10.63 -19.75
C ILE A 418 34.47 -10.50 -21.16
N PRO A 419 35.27 -10.66 -22.22
CA PRO A 419 34.79 -10.56 -23.61
C PRO A 419 34.10 -11.84 -24.10
N PHE A 420 33.76 -12.76 -23.19
CA PHE A 420 33.18 -14.05 -23.50
C PHE A 420 31.72 -14.13 -23.07
N LYS A 421 30.91 -14.83 -23.85
CA LYS A 421 29.60 -15.32 -23.39
C LYS A 421 29.82 -16.56 -22.53
N VAL A 422 29.29 -16.55 -21.31
CA VAL A 422 29.26 -17.71 -20.44
C VAL A 422 27.90 -18.38 -20.56
N VAL A 423 27.88 -19.67 -20.90
CA VAL A 423 26.67 -20.43 -21.17
C VAL A 423 26.65 -21.71 -20.34
N GLN A 424 25.53 -21.96 -19.65
CA GLN A 424 25.24 -23.27 -19.06
C GLN A 424 24.34 -24.06 -20.04
N PRO A 425 24.75 -25.25 -20.47
CA PRO A 425 23.95 -26.08 -21.36
C PRO A 425 22.68 -26.58 -20.69
N GLY A 426 21.67 -26.96 -21.48
CA GLY A 426 20.45 -27.62 -20.97
C GLY A 426 20.76 -28.92 -20.29
N GLY A 427 20.06 -29.24 -19.21
CA GLY A 427 20.25 -30.47 -18.43
C GLY A 427 19.67 -30.34 -17.01
N ASP A 428 19.61 -31.47 -16.30
CA ASP A 428 19.01 -31.50 -14.95
C ASP A 428 19.77 -30.63 -13.93
N ALA A 429 21.07 -30.39 -14.18
CA ALA A 429 21.93 -29.55 -13.36
C ALA A 429 21.83 -28.03 -13.72
N ASN A 430 21.08 -27.68 -14.76
CA ASN A 430 20.96 -26.30 -15.18
C ASN A 430 20.26 -25.46 -14.11
N SER A 431 20.76 -24.26 -13.84
CA SER A 431 20.19 -23.33 -12.86
C SER A 431 18.76 -22.88 -13.19
N LEU A 432 18.37 -22.91 -14.47
CA LEU A 432 17.00 -22.65 -14.93
C LEU A 432 16.07 -23.87 -14.81
N GLY A 433 16.57 -25.00 -14.31
CA GLY A 433 15.85 -26.26 -14.34
C GLY A 433 15.55 -26.72 -15.76
N ILE A 434 14.44 -27.42 -15.96
CA ILE A 434 14.06 -28.05 -17.22
C ILE A 434 12.93 -27.32 -17.97
N MET A 435 12.42 -26.21 -17.42
CA MET A 435 11.33 -25.42 -18.01
C MET A 435 11.56 -23.93 -17.83
N LYS A 436 11.32 -23.16 -18.90
CA LYS A 436 11.39 -21.69 -18.91
C LYS A 436 10.17 -21.11 -19.61
N PHE A 437 9.60 -20.05 -19.02
CA PHE A 437 8.48 -19.27 -19.57
C PHE A 437 8.99 -17.88 -19.89
N ASN A 438 8.95 -17.51 -21.17
CA ASN A 438 9.44 -16.24 -21.65
C ASN A 438 8.29 -15.24 -21.79
N PHE A 439 8.58 -13.97 -21.49
CA PHE A 439 7.72 -12.81 -21.72
C PHE A 439 8.57 -11.58 -21.99
N PRO A 440 8.20 -10.72 -22.97
CA PRO A 440 8.95 -9.52 -23.31
C PRO A 440 9.08 -8.56 -22.13
N ASN A 441 10.30 -8.15 -21.79
CA ASN A 441 10.57 -7.08 -20.82
C ASN A 441 12.02 -6.58 -20.94
N LYS A 442 12.26 -5.31 -20.53
CA LYS A 442 13.58 -4.67 -20.60
C LYS A 442 14.59 -5.17 -19.56
N TYR A 443 14.17 -6.00 -18.62
CA TYR A 443 14.98 -6.46 -17.49
C TYR A 443 15.57 -7.86 -17.71
N SER A 444 15.23 -8.52 -18.81
CA SER A 444 15.60 -9.93 -19.07
C SER A 444 15.16 -10.90 -17.96
N VAL A 445 13.99 -10.63 -17.35
CA VAL A 445 13.37 -11.49 -16.34
C VAL A 445 12.45 -12.50 -17.01
N TYR A 446 12.41 -13.71 -16.49
CA TYR A 446 11.51 -14.77 -16.93
C TYR A 446 11.11 -15.66 -15.74
N LEU A 447 10.05 -16.48 -15.92
CA LEU A 447 9.73 -17.55 -14.98
C LEU A 447 10.48 -18.83 -15.40
N HIS A 448 10.91 -19.65 -14.41
CA HIS A 448 11.60 -20.90 -14.72
C HIS A 448 11.54 -21.90 -13.56
N ASP A 449 11.81 -23.16 -13.86
CA ASP A 449 12.10 -24.20 -12.88
C ASP A 449 13.47 -23.97 -12.21
N THR A 450 13.93 -24.87 -11.37
CA THR A 450 15.25 -24.82 -10.73
C THR A 450 15.74 -26.21 -10.38
N ASN A 451 17.05 -26.43 -10.46
CA ASN A 451 17.70 -27.61 -9.91
C ASN A 451 17.75 -27.63 -8.37
N GLN A 452 17.48 -26.50 -7.71
CA GLN A 452 17.50 -26.33 -6.24
C GLN A 452 16.07 -26.31 -5.67
N ARG A 453 15.29 -27.35 -5.91
CA ARG A 453 13.87 -27.41 -5.54
C ARG A 453 13.63 -27.40 -4.02
N SER A 454 14.58 -27.89 -3.22
CA SER A 454 14.49 -27.85 -1.75
C SER A 454 14.37 -26.44 -1.17
N LEU A 455 14.82 -25.41 -1.90
CA LEU A 455 14.70 -24.01 -1.49
C LEU A 455 13.24 -23.50 -1.39
N PHE A 456 12.28 -24.18 -2.02
CA PHE A 456 10.85 -23.87 -1.87
C PHE A 456 10.31 -24.22 -0.47
N ASN A 457 11.04 -25.01 0.32
CA ASN A 457 10.67 -25.33 1.70
C ASN A 457 10.98 -24.15 2.66
N ASN A 458 11.81 -23.21 2.26
CA ASN A 458 12.10 -22.04 3.06
C ASN A 458 10.87 -21.12 3.15
N SER A 459 10.64 -20.54 4.31
CA SER A 459 9.61 -19.49 4.50
C SER A 459 10.00 -18.19 3.79
N PHE A 460 11.29 -17.79 3.86
CA PHE A 460 11.83 -16.63 3.17
C PHE A 460 12.49 -17.07 1.86
N ARG A 461 11.93 -16.62 0.75
CA ARG A 461 12.35 -17.08 -0.59
C ARG A 461 12.84 -15.97 -1.53
N SER A 462 13.47 -14.93 -0.97
CA SER A 462 14.15 -13.88 -1.73
C SER A 462 15.63 -14.27 -1.96
N LEU A 463 15.89 -15.17 -2.90
CA LEU A 463 17.17 -15.86 -3.05
C LEU A 463 17.77 -15.80 -4.46
N SER A 464 17.00 -15.35 -5.49
CA SER A 464 17.43 -15.33 -6.89
C SER A 464 18.18 -14.05 -7.27
N HIS A 465 18.62 -13.97 -8.51
CA HIS A 465 19.24 -12.79 -9.13
C HIS A 465 18.25 -11.89 -9.88
N GLY A 466 16.94 -12.08 -9.65
CA GLY A 466 15.89 -11.26 -10.27
C GLY A 466 14.84 -12.08 -11.03
N CYS A 467 15.20 -13.17 -11.67
CA CYS A 467 14.25 -14.09 -12.27
C CYS A 467 13.42 -14.82 -11.20
N VAL A 468 12.23 -15.28 -11.57
CA VAL A 468 11.29 -15.91 -10.66
C VAL A 468 11.29 -17.42 -10.88
N ARG A 469 11.72 -18.19 -9.86
CA ARG A 469 11.65 -19.67 -9.87
C ARG A 469 10.24 -20.09 -9.46
N VAL A 470 9.67 -21.07 -10.15
CA VAL A 470 8.31 -21.57 -9.95
C VAL A 470 8.34 -23.01 -9.49
N GLN A 471 7.67 -23.32 -8.37
CA GLN A 471 7.63 -24.70 -7.84
C GLN A 471 6.77 -25.61 -8.72
N ASN A 472 5.53 -25.19 -9.01
CA ASN A 472 4.55 -25.97 -9.78
C ASN A 472 4.63 -25.59 -11.27
N TRP A 473 5.84 -25.60 -11.84
CA TRP A 473 6.07 -25.26 -13.24
C TRP A 473 5.38 -26.22 -14.21
N ASP A 474 5.21 -27.47 -13.80
CA ASP A 474 4.53 -28.53 -14.57
C ASP A 474 3.04 -28.24 -14.75
N SER A 475 2.32 -27.92 -13.69
CA SER A 475 0.92 -27.50 -13.77
C SER A 475 0.78 -26.20 -14.58
N LEU A 476 1.75 -25.27 -14.45
CA LEU A 476 1.73 -24.01 -15.17
C LEU A 476 1.86 -24.20 -16.69
N TYR A 477 2.82 -25.03 -17.17
CA TYR A 477 2.94 -25.21 -18.61
C TYR A 477 1.75 -25.96 -19.21
N GLN A 478 1.21 -26.96 -18.49
CA GLN A 478 0.02 -27.68 -18.93
C GLN A 478 -1.18 -26.73 -19.06
N TYR A 479 -1.44 -25.90 -18.04
CA TYR A 479 -2.50 -24.90 -18.08
C TYR A 479 -2.33 -23.95 -19.27
N ILE A 480 -1.11 -23.41 -19.49
CA ILE A 480 -0.87 -22.46 -20.57
C ILE A 480 -1.16 -23.11 -21.93
N ILE A 481 -0.68 -24.32 -22.17
CA ILE A 481 -0.89 -25.02 -23.45
C ILE A 481 -2.36 -25.40 -23.64
N LEU A 482 -3.02 -25.97 -22.63
CA LEU A 482 -4.42 -26.39 -22.72
C LEU A 482 -5.37 -25.21 -22.91
N SER A 483 -5.04 -24.04 -22.38
CA SER A 483 -5.81 -22.81 -22.53
C SER A 483 -5.38 -21.96 -23.74
N ASP A 484 -4.43 -22.41 -24.56
CA ASP A 484 -3.98 -21.74 -25.77
C ASP A 484 -4.97 -21.96 -26.91
N LYS A 485 -6.15 -21.35 -26.83
CA LYS A 485 -7.21 -21.48 -27.83
C LYS A 485 -6.71 -20.97 -29.18
N ARG A 486 -6.36 -21.89 -30.03
CA ARG A 486 -6.20 -21.68 -31.46
C ARG A 486 -7.60 -21.81 -32.06
N ALA A 487 -8.02 -20.96 -32.93
CA ALA A 487 -9.37 -20.54 -33.30
C ALA A 487 -10.51 -21.55 -33.61
N ASN A 488 -10.35 -22.89 -33.41
CA ASN A 488 -11.39 -23.90 -33.73
C ASN A 488 -11.46 -25.01 -32.65
N ASP A 489 -12.61 -25.70 -32.53
CA ASP A 489 -12.82 -26.82 -31.59
C ASP A 489 -11.84 -28.00 -31.77
N ASP A 490 -11.30 -28.21 -32.97
CA ASP A 490 -10.21 -29.15 -33.27
C ASP A 490 -8.89 -28.81 -32.53
N ASP A 491 -8.75 -27.59 -32.05
CA ASP A 491 -7.55 -27.12 -31.36
C ASP A 491 -7.41 -27.65 -29.93
N ILE A 492 -8.51 -28.06 -29.27
CA ILE A 492 -8.43 -28.65 -27.91
C ILE A 492 -7.76 -30.02 -27.98
N ALA A 493 -8.07 -30.82 -28.99
CA ALA A 493 -7.42 -32.10 -29.23
C ALA A 493 -5.94 -31.91 -29.61
N SER A 494 -5.65 -30.92 -30.47
CA SER A 494 -4.27 -30.59 -30.87
C SER A 494 -3.43 -30.04 -29.70
N ASN A 495 -4.02 -29.28 -28.77
CA ASN A 495 -3.37 -28.82 -27.55
C ASN A 495 -3.05 -29.97 -26.58
N GLY A 496 -3.93 -30.98 -26.46
CA GLY A 496 -3.67 -32.21 -25.72
C GLY A 496 -2.46 -32.95 -26.27
N VAL A 497 -2.40 -33.12 -27.59
CA VAL A 497 -1.24 -33.72 -28.28
C VAL A 497 0.04 -32.90 -28.04
N LEU A 498 -0.03 -31.59 -27.99
CA LEU A 498 1.10 -30.72 -27.71
C LEU A 498 1.60 -30.87 -26.25
N VAL A 499 0.70 -31.01 -25.27
CA VAL A 499 1.09 -31.33 -23.87
C VAL A 499 1.87 -32.64 -23.81
N ASP A 500 1.40 -33.70 -24.50
CA ASP A 500 2.09 -35.00 -24.54
C ASP A 500 3.42 -34.92 -25.30
N SER A 501 3.49 -34.13 -26.36
CA SER A 501 4.75 -33.84 -27.04
C SER A 501 5.77 -33.17 -26.12
N VAL A 502 5.32 -32.20 -25.31
CA VAL A 502 6.19 -31.55 -24.30
C VAL A 502 6.66 -32.54 -23.27
N LYS A 503 5.81 -33.45 -22.75
CA LYS A 503 6.21 -34.55 -21.86
C LYS A 503 7.27 -35.46 -22.50
N THR A 504 7.06 -35.82 -23.76
CA THR A 504 8.02 -36.61 -24.53
C THR A 504 9.37 -35.92 -24.65
N TRP A 505 9.38 -34.61 -24.93
CA TRP A 505 10.65 -33.84 -25.00
C TRP A 505 11.33 -33.73 -23.64
N LEU A 506 10.57 -33.57 -22.57
CA LEU A 506 11.11 -33.58 -21.20
C LEU A 506 11.76 -34.92 -20.86
N ASN A 507 11.09 -36.06 -21.16
CA ASN A 507 11.63 -37.38 -20.94
C ASN A 507 12.88 -37.64 -21.78
N ALA A 508 12.89 -37.16 -23.01
CA ALA A 508 14.04 -37.28 -23.93
C ALA A 508 15.13 -36.24 -23.68
N LYS A 509 14.98 -35.36 -22.65
CA LYS A 509 15.88 -34.26 -22.32
C LYS A 509 16.18 -33.33 -23.50
N LYS A 510 15.18 -33.15 -24.39
CA LYS A 510 15.33 -32.35 -25.61
C LYS A 510 14.93 -30.89 -25.37
N ARG A 511 15.79 -29.97 -25.81
CA ARG A 511 15.46 -28.58 -25.89
C ARG A 511 14.50 -28.33 -27.06
N ARG A 512 13.32 -27.79 -26.74
CA ARG A 512 12.31 -27.37 -27.73
C ARG A 512 11.66 -26.07 -27.21
N THR A 513 11.16 -25.29 -28.15
CA THR A 513 10.47 -24.04 -27.84
C THR A 513 9.08 -24.07 -28.49
N VAL A 514 8.06 -23.74 -27.69
CA VAL A 514 6.68 -23.61 -28.11
C VAL A 514 6.29 -22.15 -28.02
N SER A 515 5.78 -21.59 -29.10
CA SER A 515 5.15 -20.26 -29.12
C SER A 515 3.69 -20.37 -28.69
N ILE A 516 3.23 -19.47 -27.85
CA ILE A 516 1.87 -19.41 -27.34
C ILE A 516 1.11 -18.37 -28.16
N VAL A 517 -0.01 -18.77 -28.77
CA VAL A 517 -0.85 -17.91 -29.62
C VAL A 517 -1.74 -17.03 -28.77
N ASN A 518 -2.47 -17.61 -27.80
CA ASN A 518 -3.27 -16.87 -26.84
C ASN A 518 -2.42 -16.58 -25.60
N GLU A 519 -1.56 -15.57 -25.72
CA GLU A 519 -0.59 -15.17 -24.71
C GLU A 519 -1.25 -15.00 -23.33
N LEU A 520 -0.59 -15.46 -22.26
CA LEU A 520 -1.07 -15.30 -20.88
C LEU A 520 -0.55 -14.00 -20.28
N PRO A 521 -1.40 -13.01 -20.02
CA PRO A 521 -0.99 -11.79 -19.32
C PRO A 521 -0.33 -12.11 -17.98
N ILE A 522 0.80 -11.48 -17.70
CA ILE A 522 1.56 -11.64 -16.45
C ILE A 522 1.73 -10.29 -15.78
N TYR A 523 1.41 -10.26 -14.47
CA TYR A 523 1.55 -9.11 -13.59
C TYR A 523 2.43 -9.48 -12.42
N ILE A 524 3.61 -8.86 -12.31
CA ILE A 524 4.49 -8.98 -11.15
C ILE A 524 4.31 -7.72 -10.31
N ARG A 525 3.81 -7.87 -9.08
CA ARG A 525 3.39 -6.79 -8.20
C ARG A 525 3.98 -6.93 -6.80
N TYR A 526 3.84 -5.86 -6.01
CA TYR A 526 4.41 -5.78 -4.67
C TYR A 526 3.34 -5.27 -3.69
N TYR A 527 2.63 -6.20 -3.05
CA TYR A 527 1.63 -5.90 -2.03
C TYR A 527 1.97 -6.62 -0.73
N THR A 528 2.20 -5.85 0.34
CA THR A 528 2.54 -6.35 1.68
C THR A 528 1.31 -6.57 2.56
N ALA A 529 0.14 -6.10 2.13
CA ALA A 529 -1.17 -6.48 2.64
C ALA A 529 -2.11 -6.73 1.46
N ALA A 530 -2.83 -7.83 1.48
CA ALA A 530 -3.76 -8.21 0.41
C ALA A 530 -4.91 -9.07 0.96
N SER A 531 -6.05 -9.07 0.26
CA SER A 531 -7.13 -10.01 0.55
C SER A 531 -6.75 -11.40 0.04
N LYS A 532 -6.85 -12.40 0.91
CA LYS A 532 -6.72 -13.81 0.56
C LYS A 532 -7.69 -14.65 1.41
N ASN A 533 -8.49 -15.51 0.77
CA ASN A 533 -9.43 -16.41 1.46
C ASN A 533 -10.34 -15.70 2.49
N GLY A 534 -10.85 -14.52 2.16
CA GLY A 534 -11.74 -13.75 3.03
C GLY A 534 -11.09 -13.10 4.26
N LYS A 535 -9.75 -13.02 4.29
CA LYS A 535 -8.98 -12.36 5.35
C LYS A 535 -7.94 -11.41 4.76
N ILE A 536 -7.49 -10.45 5.57
CA ILE A 536 -6.34 -9.62 5.23
C ILE A 536 -5.07 -10.36 5.63
N GLU A 537 -4.27 -10.74 4.63
CA GLU A 537 -2.95 -11.33 4.83
C GLU A 537 -1.89 -10.24 4.83
N PHE A 538 -0.93 -10.35 5.76
CA PHE A 538 0.19 -9.44 5.89
C PHE A 538 1.49 -10.14 5.52
N TYR A 539 2.23 -9.54 4.61
CA TYR A 539 3.51 -10.06 4.14
C TYR A 539 4.65 -9.14 4.58
N GLU A 540 5.86 -9.67 4.59
CA GLU A 540 7.05 -8.90 4.89
C GLU A 540 7.38 -7.91 3.77
N ASP A 541 7.89 -6.73 4.13
CA ASP A 541 8.44 -5.76 3.19
C ASP A 541 9.87 -6.17 2.75
N VAL A 542 9.97 -7.19 1.91
CA VAL A 542 11.21 -7.85 1.48
C VAL A 542 12.22 -6.86 0.90
N TYR A 543 11.75 -5.83 0.22
CA TYR A 543 12.59 -4.85 -0.48
C TYR A 543 12.65 -3.47 0.19
N GLY A 544 11.96 -3.27 1.31
CA GLY A 544 11.92 -2.00 2.01
C GLY A 544 11.12 -0.91 1.27
N GLU A 545 10.17 -1.30 0.42
CA GLU A 545 9.36 -0.34 -0.35
C GLU A 545 8.28 0.33 0.51
N ASP A 546 7.76 -0.36 1.53
CA ASP A 546 6.79 0.22 2.46
C ASP A 546 7.41 1.33 3.29
N ASN A 547 8.67 1.20 3.72
CA ASN A 547 9.35 2.20 4.52
C ASN A 547 9.45 3.56 3.81
N LYS A 548 9.67 3.55 2.49
CA LYS A 548 9.71 4.78 1.69
C LYS A 548 8.34 5.46 1.66
N ILE A 549 7.30 4.68 1.38
CA ILE A 549 5.92 5.15 1.31
C ILE A 549 5.43 5.62 2.68
N ARG A 550 5.74 4.85 3.74
CA ARG A 550 5.47 5.21 5.14
C ARG A 550 6.01 6.60 5.48
N ASN A 551 7.28 6.84 5.16
CA ASN A 551 7.91 8.13 5.45
C ASN A 551 7.27 9.28 4.69
N LEU A 552 6.85 9.08 3.44
CA LEU A 552 6.13 10.09 2.66
C LEU A 552 4.74 10.37 3.23
N ILE A 553 3.99 9.34 3.61
CA ILE A 553 2.68 9.47 4.25
C ILE A 553 2.82 10.22 5.60
N MET A 554 3.79 9.82 6.44
CA MET A 554 4.00 10.48 7.74
C MET A 554 4.39 11.95 7.60
N LYS A 555 5.18 12.31 6.59
CA LYS A 555 5.50 13.71 6.26
C LYS A 555 4.26 14.51 5.83
N SER A 556 3.38 13.91 5.05
CA SER A 556 2.14 14.58 4.60
C SER A 556 1.14 14.81 5.73
N ILE A 557 1.17 13.97 6.78
CA ILE A 557 0.27 14.08 7.94
C ILE A 557 0.82 15.03 8.99
N ASN A 558 2.15 15.08 9.18
CA ASN A 558 2.84 15.92 10.18
C ASN A 558 3.96 16.74 9.54
N PRO A 559 3.65 17.76 8.76
CA PRO A 559 4.69 18.58 8.10
C PRO A 559 5.61 19.31 9.09
N ILE A 560 5.15 19.60 10.31
CA ILE A 560 5.93 20.30 11.35
C ILE A 560 6.96 19.37 12.02
N ALA A 561 6.67 18.08 12.18
CA ALA A 561 7.57 17.13 12.85
C ALA A 561 8.84 16.79 12.02
N THR A 562 8.97 17.30 10.81
CA THR A 562 10.11 17.07 9.91
C THR A 562 11.04 18.27 9.76
N LEU A 563 10.75 19.38 10.46
CA LEU A 563 11.59 20.59 10.48
C LEU A 563 12.53 20.66 11.70
N ASN A 564 12.49 19.64 12.59
CA ASN A 564 13.38 19.50 13.76
C ASN A 564 14.34 18.32 13.59
#